data_469756f57fb64c265a1e8e038c745763
#
_entry.id   469756f57fb64c265a1e8e038c745763
#
_cell.length_a   1.000
_cell.length_b   1.000
_cell.length_c   1.000
_cell.angle_alpha   90.00
_cell.angle_beta   90.00
_cell.angle_gamma   90.00
#
_symmetry.space_group_name_H-M   'P 1'
#
loop_
_entity.id
_entity.type
_entity.pdbx_description
1 polymer ?
#
loop_
_entity_poly.entity_id
_entity_poly.type
_entity_poly.pdbx_seq_one_letter_code
_entity_poly.pdbx_strand_id
1 'polypeptide(L)'
;MRPRKGRCRIEVTKANIAYKFELMPTREQKRIFAQAAGWRRFVWNKAIELQKRCLEQEVPFLKYTELAGRLVLWKKEDDMLWLLEAPSQALQQCLMDTSAAIQAFKAKKKGFPKFQARGDGDSFRIPQVRPTDWDEANGRVRIPKAGFVRFRKSRPIQG
;
A
#
# COMPACT_ATOMS: atom_id res chain seq x y z
N MET A 1 50.82 32.40 -8.58
CA MET A 1 49.36 32.27 -8.60
C MET A 1 49.03 30.88 -9.13
N ARG A 2 48.60 29.95 -8.27
CA ARG A 2 48.34 28.57 -8.68
C ARG A 2 46.83 28.42 -8.98
N PRO A 3 46.41 27.78 -10.08
CA PRO A 3 45.00 27.59 -10.40
C PRO A 3 44.37 26.58 -9.43
N ARG A 4 43.25 26.97 -8.82
CA ARG A 4 42.43 26.09 -8.02
C ARG A 4 41.78 25.03 -8.94
N LYS A 5 42.18 23.77 -8.77
CA LYS A 5 41.48 22.63 -9.39
C LYS A 5 40.05 22.54 -8.84
N GLY A 6 39.08 22.97 -9.63
CA GLY A 6 37.66 22.73 -9.37
C GLY A 6 37.42 21.23 -9.35
N ARG A 7 37.08 20.66 -8.18
CA ARG A 7 36.55 19.32 -8.08
C ARG A 7 35.14 19.35 -8.68
N CYS A 8 35.03 18.82 -9.87
CA CYS A 8 33.72 18.48 -10.43
C CYS A 8 33.06 17.44 -9.51
N ARG A 9 32.11 17.86 -8.71
CA ARG A 9 31.29 16.97 -7.86
C ARG A 9 30.24 16.39 -8.78
N ILE A 10 30.44 15.15 -9.22
CA ILE A 10 29.39 14.40 -9.91
C ILE A 10 28.35 14.08 -8.83
N GLU A 11 27.27 14.83 -8.80
CA GLU A 11 26.09 14.46 -7.99
C GLU A 11 25.44 13.26 -8.68
N VAL A 12 25.65 12.08 -8.11
CA VAL A 12 24.91 10.88 -8.51
C VAL A 12 23.49 11.02 -7.99
N THR A 13 22.60 11.52 -8.83
CA THR A 13 21.17 11.54 -8.57
C THR A 13 20.66 10.10 -8.60
N LYS A 14 20.30 9.57 -7.43
CA LYS A 14 19.61 8.28 -7.34
C LYS A 14 18.21 8.45 -7.92
N ALA A 15 17.97 7.89 -9.09
CA ALA A 15 16.65 7.82 -9.69
C ALA A 15 15.91 6.57 -9.17
N ASN A 16 14.70 6.76 -8.64
CA ASN A 16 13.82 5.65 -8.31
C ASN A 16 13.05 5.25 -9.57
N ILE A 17 13.28 4.03 -10.06
CA ILE A 17 12.62 3.50 -11.24
C ILE A 17 11.53 2.53 -10.79
N ALA A 18 10.30 2.72 -11.29
CA ALA A 18 9.19 1.81 -11.05
C ALA A 18 8.93 0.97 -12.31
N TYR A 19 8.76 -0.34 -12.11
CA TYR A 19 8.43 -1.28 -13.17
C TYR A 19 7.01 -1.81 -12.96
N LYS A 20 6.28 -2.00 -14.06
CA LYS A 20 4.96 -2.62 -14.08
C LYS A 20 5.02 -3.88 -14.91
N PHE A 21 4.70 -5.02 -14.29
CA PHE A 21 4.63 -6.31 -14.93
C PHE A 21 3.25 -6.93 -14.78
N GLU A 22 2.83 -7.71 -15.77
CA GLU A 22 1.63 -8.51 -15.70
C GLU A 22 1.89 -9.74 -14.83
N LEU A 23 1.07 -9.96 -13.80
CA LEU A 23 1.09 -11.18 -13.00
C LEU A 23 0.27 -12.27 -13.67
N MET A 24 0.76 -13.51 -13.56
CA MET A 24 0.11 -14.72 -14.08
C MET A 24 -0.30 -15.63 -12.89
N PRO A 25 -1.26 -15.20 -12.07
CA PRO A 25 -1.67 -15.93 -10.90
C PRO A 25 -2.50 -17.17 -11.27
N THR A 26 -2.35 -18.23 -10.49
CA THR A 26 -3.25 -19.39 -10.52
C THR A 26 -4.66 -18.99 -10.03
N ARG A 27 -5.65 -19.88 -10.21
CA ARG A 27 -7.02 -19.65 -9.73
C ARG A 27 -7.06 -19.39 -8.22
N GLU A 28 -6.30 -20.16 -7.45
CA GLU A 28 -6.19 -19.99 -5.99
C GLU A 28 -5.55 -18.65 -5.64
N GLN A 29 -4.47 -18.27 -6.29
CA GLN A 29 -3.80 -16.99 -6.08
C GLN A 29 -4.70 -15.79 -6.43
N LYS A 30 -5.52 -15.90 -7.49
CA LYS A 30 -6.54 -14.88 -7.82
C LYS A 30 -7.55 -14.69 -6.70
N ARG A 31 -7.98 -15.81 -6.07
CA ARG A 31 -8.88 -15.77 -4.92
C ARG A 31 -8.25 -15.03 -3.74
N ILE A 32 -6.99 -15.34 -3.42
CA ILE A 32 -6.24 -14.66 -2.36
C ILE A 32 -6.09 -13.16 -2.65
N PHE A 33 -5.82 -12.79 -3.89
CA PHE A 33 -5.71 -11.38 -4.28
C PHE A 33 -7.03 -10.62 -4.15
N ALA A 34 -8.12 -11.22 -4.60
CA ALA A 34 -9.46 -10.65 -4.45
C ALA A 34 -9.83 -10.46 -2.97
N GLN A 35 -9.46 -11.43 -2.12
CA GLN A 35 -9.66 -11.36 -0.68
C GLN A 35 -8.81 -10.25 -0.05
N ALA A 36 -7.52 -10.14 -0.42
CA ALA A 36 -6.63 -9.09 0.06
C ALA A 36 -7.13 -7.68 -0.31
N ALA A 37 -7.60 -7.51 -1.54
CA ALA A 37 -8.21 -6.26 -2.00
C ALA A 37 -9.52 -5.96 -1.22
N GLY A 38 -10.32 -6.98 -0.92
CA GLY A 38 -11.52 -6.86 -0.10
C GLY A 38 -11.22 -6.39 1.33
N TRP A 39 -10.23 -6.98 1.98
CA TRP A 39 -9.78 -6.55 3.31
C TRP A 39 -9.28 -5.10 3.33
N ARG A 40 -8.47 -4.72 2.35
CA ARG A 40 -7.99 -3.35 2.23
C ARG A 40 -9.15 -2.36 2.04
N ARG A 41 -10.10 -2.68 1.16
CA ARG A 41 -11.28 -1.83 0.92
C ARG A 41 -12.13 -1.67 2.18
N PHE A 42 -12.35 -2.74 2.94
CA PHE A 42 -13.08 -2.69 4.20
C PHE A 42 -12.39 -1.75 5.20
N VAL A 43 -11.08 -1.91 5.41
CA VAL A 43 -10.32 -1.07 6.34
C VAL A 43 -10.28 0.38 5.88
N TRP A 44 -10.14 0.63 4.57
CA TRP A 44 -10.24 1.97 3.99
C TRP A 44 -11.60 2.61 4.33
N ASN A 45 -12.69 1.92 4.05
CA ASN A 45 -14.03 2.44 4.25
C ASN A 45 -14.32 2.70 5.73
N LYS A 46 -13.92 1.79 6.62
CA LYS A 46 -14.01 2.01 8.08
C LYS A 46 -13.21 3.23 8.54
N ALA A 47 -12.00 3.39 8.04
CA ALA A 47 -11.18 4.55 8.38
C ALA A 47 -11.79 5.86 7.84
N ILE A 48 -12.28 5.87 6.60
CA ILE A 48 -12.96 7.04 6.02
C ILE A 48 -14.24 7.38 6.77
N GLU A 49 -15.02 6.38 7.20
CA GLU A 49 -16.21 6.59 8.04
C GLU A 49 -15.87 7.33 9.34
N LEU A 50 -14.80 6.90 10.04
CA LEU A 50 -14.34 7.58 11.25
C LEU A 50 -13.91 9.03 10.97
N GLN A 51 -13.15 9.24 9.89
CA GLN A 51 -12.72 10.59 9.51
C GLN A 51 -13.90 11.49 9.10
N LYS A 52 -14.92 10.93 8.45
CA LYS A 52 -16.13 11.64 8.10
C LYS A 52 -16.90 12.08 9.35
N ARG A 53 -17.02 11.21 10.35
CA ARG A 53 -17.60 11.56 11.65
C ARG A 53 -16.83 12.68 12.35
N CYS A 54 -15.49 12.67 12.29
CA CYS A 54 -14.68 13.76 12.81
C CYS A 54 -15.01 15.09 12.11
N LEU A 55 -15.18 15.06 10.78
CA LEU A 55 -15.54 16.25 10.00
C LEU A 55 -16.92 16.76 10.38
N GLU A 56 -17.93 15.89 10.51
CA GLU A 56 -19.31 16.22 10.86
C GLU A 56 -19.45 16.77 12.29
N GLN A 57 -18.60 16.31 13.19
CA GLN A 57 -18.56 16.74 14.60
C GLN A 57 -17.61 17.91 14.86
N GLU A 58 -16.95 18.42 13.81
CA GLU A 58 -15.96 19.51 13.88
C GLU A 58 -14.80 19.21 14.86
N VAL A 59 -14.45 17.92 15.02
CA VAL A 59 -13.33 17.49 15.85
C VAL A 59 -12.09 17.19 14.99
N PRO A 60 -10.88 17.20 15.58
CA PRO A 60 -9.67 16.90 14.83
C PRO A 60 -9.69 15.51 14.19
N PHE A 61 -9.20 15.43 12.96
CA PHE A 61 -9.05 14.15 12.25
C PHE A 61 -8.09 13.22 12.99
N LEU A 62 -8.41 11.92 13.00
CA LEU A 62 -7.58 10.89 13.58
C LEU A 62 -6.25 10.77 12.81
N LYS A 63 -5.15 10.69 13.56
CA LYS A 63 -3.81 10.44 13.03
C LYS A 63 -3.63 8.95 12.70
N TYR A 64 -2.57 8.63 11.95
CA TYR A 64 -2.24 7.24 11.63
C TYR A 64 -2.15 6.33 12.87
N THR A 65 -1.52 6.81 13.94
CA THR A 65 -1.36 6.04 15.19
C THR A 65 -2.70 5.67 15.83
N GLU A 66 -3.65 6.59 15.80
CA GLU A 66 -5.00 6.38 16.35
C GLU A 66 -5.80 5.40 15.47
N LEU A 67 -5.69 5.54 14.14
CA LEU A 67 -6.29 4.58 13.21
C LEU A 67 -5.67 3.18 13.35
N ALA A 68 -4.36 3.09 13.57
CA ALA A 68 -3.69 1.82 13.83
C ALA A 68 -4.17 1.17 15.14
N GLY A 69 -4.39 1.96 16.18
CA GLY A 69 -5.02 1.51 17.42
C GLY A 69 -6.44 0.97 17.18
N ARG A 70 -7.24 1.66 16.36
CA ARG A 70 -8.58 1.18 15.97
C ARG A 70 -8.53 -0.13 15.20
N LEU A 71 -7.56 -0.32 14.31
CA LEU A 71 -7.38 -1.57 13.59
C LEU A 71 -7.14 -2.75 14.54
N VAL A 72 -6.36 -2.55 15.60
CA VAL A 72 -6.13 -3.58 16.62
C VAL A 72 -7.43 -3.94 17.35
N LEU A 73 -8.29 -2.96 17.62
CA LEU A 73 -9.60 -3.20 18.23
C LEU A 73 -10.53 -3.96 17.27
N TRP A 74 -10.63 -3.53 16.02
CA TRP A 74 -11.46 -4.23 15.01
C TRP A 74 -11.07 -5.70 14.84
N LYS A 75 -9.77 -6.03 14.93
CA LYS A 75 -9.31 -7.43 14.86
C LYS A 75 -9.73 -8.29 16.06
N LYS A 76 -10.22 -7.67 17.14
CA LYS A 76 -10.71 -8.37 18.34
C LYS A 76 -12.24 -8.45 18.39
N GLU A 77 -12.94 -7.75 17.54
CA GLU A 77 -14.39 -7.80 17.45
C GLU A 77 -14.82 -9.10 16.78
N ASP A 78 -15.80 -9.79 17.36
CA ASP A 78 -16.23 -11.14 16.94
C ASP A 78 -16.67 -11.21 15.49
N ASP A 79 -17.33 -10.16 14.98
CA ASP A 79 -17.79 -10.05 13.59
C ASP A 79 -16.66 -9.67 12.61
N MET A 80 -15.47 -9.29 13.10
CA MET A 80 -14.32 -8.87 12.31
C MET A 80 -13.06 -9.73 12.52
N LEU A 81 -13.17 -10.88 13.18
CA LEU A 81 -12.04 -11.80 13.41
C LEU A 81 -11.35 -12.24 12.11
N TRP A 82 -12.07 -12.26 11.00
CA TRP A 82 -11.52 -12.55 9.68
C TRP A 82 -10.41 -11.56 9.24
N LEU A 83 -10.31 -10.36 9.85
CA LEU A 83 -9.21 -9.43 9.62
C LEU A 83 -7.86 -9.95 10.15
N LEU A 84 -7.84 -10.95 11.02
CA LEU A 84 -6.61 -11.61 11.47
C LEU A 84 -5.93 -12.39 10.35
N GLU A 85 -6.70 -12.86 9.37
CA GLU A 85 -6.17 -13.56 8.20
C GLU A 85 -5.48 -12.61 7.21
N ALA A 86 -5.79 -11.32 7.28
CA ALA A 86 -5.24 -10.34 6.36
C ALA A 86 -3.74 -10.08 6.60
N PRO A 87 -2.94 -9.85 5.54
CA PRO A 87 -1.56 -9.41 5.68
C PRO A 87 -1.49 -8.08 6.43
N SER A 88 -0.93 -8.06 7.63
CA SER A 88 -0.89 -6.87 8.49
C SER A 88 -0.25 -5.66 7.81
N GLN A 89 0.80 -5.88 7.00
CA GLN A 89 1.48 -4.83 6.26
C GLN A 89 0.56 -4.13 5.25
N ALA A 90 -0.29 -4.90 4.53
CA ALA A 90 -1.23 -4.34 3.57
C ALA A 90 -2.29 -3.46 4.26
N LEU A 91 -2.75 -3.87 5.44
CA LEU A 91 -3.71 -3.10 6.22
C LEU A 91 -3.09 -1.82 6.81
N GLN A 92 -1.87 -1.91 7.36
CA GLN A 92 -1.13 -0.74 7.84
C GLN A 92 -0.88 0.26 6.72
N GLN A 93 -0.47 -0.22 5.55
CA GLN A 93 -0.26 0.65 4.39
C GLN A 93 -1.57 1.34 3.96
N CYS A 94 -2.69 0.64 4.03
CA CYS A 94 -4.00 1.22 3.78
C CYS A 94 -4.32 2.39 4.72
N LEU A 95 -4.01 2.27 6.01
CA LEU A 95 -4.19 3.35 6.99
C LEU A 95 -3.24 4.52 6.74
N MET A 96 -2.01 4.26 6.30
CA MET A 96 -1.07 5.32 5.88
C MET A 96 -1.60 6.06 4.65
N ASP A 97 -2.13 5.34 3.67
CA ASP A 97 -2.75 5.93 2.47
C ASP A 97 -3.98 6.78 2.85
N THR A 98 -4.80 6.32 3.81
CA THR A 98 -5.93 7.09 4.36
C THR A 98 -5.45 8.37 5.03
N SER A 99 -4.43 8.29 5.87
CA SER A 99 -3.85 9.45 6.53
C SER A 99 -3.30 10.47 5.52
N ALA A 100 -2.60 10.00 4.47
CA ALA A 100 -2.11 10.85 3.40
C ALA A 100 -3.24 11.53 2.61
N ALA A 101 -4.34 10.81 2.36
CA ALA A 101 -5.52 11.36 1.69
C ALA A 101 -6.19 12.47 2.51
N ILE A 102 -6.30 12.29 3.82
CA ILE A 102 -6.83 13.32 4.74
C ILE A 102 -5.88 14.53 4.80
N GLN A 103 -4.56 14.34 4.82
CA GLN A 103 -3.61 15.46 4.76
C GLN A 103 -3.74 16.25 3.44
N ALA A 104 -3.93 15.56 2.32
CA ALA A 104 -4.16 16.22 1.03
C ALA A 104 -5.48 17.01 1.02
N PHE A 105 -6.53 16.52 1.67
CA PHE A 105 -7.79 17.24 1.87
C PHE A 105 -7.58 18.48 2.75
N LYS A 106 -6.91 18.35 3.90
CA LYS A 106 -6.59 19.49 4.80
C LYS A 106 -5.78 20.57 4.08
N ALA A 107 -4.85 20.17 3.22
CA ALA A 107 -4.04 21.08 2.40
C ALA A 107 -4.82 21.66 1.20
N LYS A 108 -6.13 21.39 1.07
CA LYS A 108 -7.00 21.80 -0.06
C LYS A 108 -6.49 21.36 -1.45
N LYS A 109 -5.63 20.34 -1.50
CA LYS A 109 -5.09 19.78 -2.76
C LYS A 109 -6.07 18.82 -3.42
N LYS A 110 -6.92 18.16 -2.63
CA LYS A 110 -7.92 17.18 -3.08
C LYS A 110 -9.19 17.31 -2.26
N GLY A 111 -10.32 16.83 -2.80
CA GLY A 111 -11.57 16.68 -2.05
C GLY A 111 -11.48 15.62 -0.96
N PHE A 112 -12.51 15.51 -0.14
CA PHE A 112 -12.60 14.50 0.90
C PHE A 112 -12.56 13.10 0.27
N PRO A 113 -11.78 12.15 0.86
CA PRO A 113 -11.65 10.80 0.30
C PRO A 113 -13.00 10.07 0.25
N LYS A 114 -13.25 9.38 -0.87
CA LYS A 114 -14.49 8.64 -1.08
C LYS A 114 -14.39 7.20 -0.56
N PHE A 115 -15.54 6.61 -0.25
CA PHE A 115 -15.66 5.18 -0.04
C PHE A 115 -15.32 4.42 -1.33
N GLN A 116 -14.73 3.25 -1.18
CA GLN A 116 -14.37 2.37 -2.30
C GLN A 116 -15.43 1.27 -2.45
N ALA A 117 -15.96 1.10 -3.66
CA ALA A 117 -16.80 -0.03 -4.03
C ALA A 117 -15.96 -1.20 -4.59
N ARG A 118 -16.55 -2.37 -4.70
CA ARG A 118 -15.92 -3.52 -5.35
C ARG A 118 -15.71 -3.21 -6.83
N GLY A 119 -14.48 -3.40 -7.32
CA GLY A 119 -14.11 -3.11 -8.70
C GLY A 119 -13.57 -1.69 -8.92
N ASP A 120 -13.63 -0.81 -7.93
CA ASP A 120 -13.05 0.54 -8.01
C ASP A 120 -11.52 0.51 -7.87
N GLY A 121 -10.83 -0.12 -8.83
CA GLY A 121 -9.38 -0.21 -8.80
C GLY A 121 -8.87 -1.04 -7.63
N ASP A 122 -9.45 -2.23 -7.42
CA ASP A 122 -9.05 -3.17 -6.39
C ASP A 122 -7.53 -3.40 -6.43
N SER A 123 -6.85 -3.03 -5.37
CA SER A 123 -5.39 -3.11 -5.24
C SER A 123 -4.99 -3.28 -3.78
N PHE A 124 -3.78 -3.78 -3.57
CA PHE A 124 -3.15 -3.78 -2.26
C PHE A 124 -1.65 -3.55 -2.44
N ARG A 125 -1.00 -3.06 -1.39
CA ARG A 125 0.42 -2.76 -1.40
C ARG A 125 1.14 -3.55 -0.33
N ILE A 126 2.30 -4.10 -0.69
CA ILE A 126 3.22 -4.77 0.22
C ILE A 126 4.50 -3.94 0.25
N PRO A 127 4.74 -3.14 1.29
CA PRO A 127 5.86 -2.21 1.32
C PRO A 127 7.21 -2.89 1.55
N GLN A 128 7.23 -4.06 2.15
CA GLN A 128 8.45 -4.79 2.48
C GLN A 128 8.58 -6.02 1.60
N VAL A 129 9.45 -5.92 0.62
CA VAL A 129 9.86 -7.04 -0.24
C VAL A 129 11.31 -7.37 0.10
N ARG A 130 11.58 -8.62 0.46
CA ARG A 130 12.94 -9.11 0.73
C ARG A 130 13.62 -9.44 -0.60
N PRO A 131 14.96 -9.40 -0.69
CA PRO A 131 15.66 -9.86 -1.90
C PRO A 131 15.29 -11.30 -2.29
N THR A 132 15.03 -12.17 -1.30
CA THR A 132 14.59 -13.56 -1.49
C THR A 132 13.17 -13.71 -2.01
N ASP A 133 12.35 -12.66 -1.93
CA ASP A 133 10.98 -12.65 -2.43
C ASP A 133 10.91 -12.33 -3.93
N TRP A 134 12.04 -11.94 -4.54
CA TRP A 134 12.17 -11.61 -5.94
C TRP A 134 13.09 -12.60 -6.66
N ASP A 135 12.54 -13.37 -7.58
CA ASP A 135 13.25 -14.37 -8.40
C ASP A 135 13.15 -13.96 -9.87
N GLU A 136 14.05 -13.08 -10.28
CA GLU A 136 14.06 -12.55 -11.64
C GLU A 136 14.38 -13.63 -12.67
N ALA A 137 15.26 -14.57 -12.34
CA ALA A 137 15.68 -15.64 -13.25
C ALA A 137 14.51 -16.52 -13.69
N ASN A 138 13.60 -16.83 -12.76
CA ASN A 138 12.41 -17.62 -13.01
C ASN A 138 11.13 -16.77 -13.23
N GLY A 139 11.26 -15.43 -13.25
CA GLY A 139 10.12 -14.52 -13.44
C GLY A 139 9.03 -14.70 -12.37
N ARG A 140 9.43 -14.76 -11.10
CA ARG A 140 8.50 -14.99 -9.97
C ARG A 140 8.73 -13.97 -8.86
N VAL A 141 7.63 -13.59 -8.20
CA VAL A 141 7.66 -12.75 -7.00
C VAL A 141 6.86 -13.42 -5.89
N ARG A 142 7.39 -13.42 -4.68
CA ARG A 142 6.70 -13.97 -3.51
C ARG A 142 5.76 -12.92 -2.94
N ILE A 143 4.50 -13.30 -2.85
CA ILE A 143 3.45 -12.46 -2.25
C ILE A 143 2.97 -13.16 -0.97
N PRO A 144 2.90 -12.44 0.16
CA PRO A 144 2.41 -13.02 1.42
C PRO A 144 1.06 -13.72 1.23
N LYS A 145 0.91 -14.89 1.81
CA LYS A 145 -0.27 -15.78 1.71
C LYS A 145 -0.44 -16.45 0.33
N ALA A 146 0.01 -15.85 -0.77
CA ALA A 146 -0.13 -16.41 -2.12
C ALA A 146 1.09 -17.21 -2.60
N GLY A 147 2.23 -17.11 -1.89
CA GLY A 147 3.47 -17.75 -2.30
C GLY A 147 4.09 -17.10 -3.54
N PHE A 148 4.85 -17.88 -4.31
CA PHE A 148 5.46 -17.40 -5.54
C PHE A 148 4.44 -17.28 -6.68
N VAL A 149 4.32 -16.07 -7.23
CA VAL A 149 3.46 -15.74 -8.36
C VAL A 149 4.33 -15.45 -9.57
N ARG A 150 4.01 -16.05 -10.71
CA ARG A 150 4.69 -15.75 -11.96
C ARG A 150 4.32 -14.38 -12.49
N PHE A 151 5.29 -13.70 -13.10
CA PHE A 151 5.05 -12.47 -13.85
C PHE A 151 5.65 -12.56 -15.26
N ARG A 152 5.03 -11.83 -16.18
CA ARG A 152 5.52 -11.73 -17.55
C ARG A 152 6.62 -10.69 -17.60
N LYS A 153 7.86 -11.15 -17.84
CA LYS A 153 9.02 -10.27 -17.98
C LYS A 153 8.97 -9.61 -19.36
N SER A 154 8.35 -8.44 -19.45
CA SER A 154 8.20 -7.69 -20.72
C SER A 154 9.39 -6.79 -21.03
N ARG A 155 10.27 -6.53 -20.05
CA ARG A 155 11.45 -5.69 -20.19
C ARG A 155 12.52 -6.07 -19.16
N PRO A 156 13.82 -5.80 -19.41
CA PRO A 156 14.87 -5.98 -18.42
C PRO A 156 14.68 -4.99 -17.26
N ILE A 157 15.06 -5.44 -16.06
CA ILE A 157 15.10 -4.59 -14.87
C ILE A 157 16.52 -4.03 -14.76
N GLN A 158 16.61 -2.72 -14.68
CA GLN A 158 17.86 -1.99 -14.50
C GLN A 158 17.90 -1.45 -13.07
N GLY A 159 18.92 -1.81 -12.30
CA GLY A 159 19.12 -1.35 -10.94
C GLY A 159 20.43 -1.88 -10.35
#